data_de57e502e94bf3ef90edfcb3052f9fad
#
_entry.id   de57e502e94bf3ef90edfcb3052f9fad
#
_cell.length_a   1.000
_cell.length_b   1.000
_cell.length_c   1.000
_cell.angle_alpha   90.00
_cell.angle_beta   90.00
_cell.angle_gamma   90.00
#
_symmetry.space_group_name_H-M   'P 1'
#
loop_
_entity.id
_entity.type
_entity.pdbx_description
1 polymer ?
#
loop_
_entity_poly.entity_id
_entity_poly.type
_entity_poly.pdbx_seq_one_letter_code
_entity_poly.pdbx_strand_id
1 'polypeptide(L)'
;MITRLSGLAAYTIPRLDVSVSGTFRSDPGLPLAANYAVPAADVAATLGRAPSGSVPNVVVNLVAPGDQFGDRVNEIDLRVAKVLRFGKTRANVGFDLYNLLNSSAVLSYNQTFVPNGSWMQPLLVLTPRFVKFTAQLDF
;
A
#
# COMPACT_ATOMS: atom_id res chain seq x y z
N MET A 1 -13.66 -3.53 12.95
CA MET A 1 -14.03 -2.22 12.35
C MET A 1 -12.87 -1.74 11.47
N ILE A 2 -13.09 -1.51 10.19
CA ILE A 2 -12.08 -1.07 9.23
C ILE A 2 -12.14 0.46 9.19
N THR A 3 -11.16 1.13 9.80
CA THR A 3 -11.09 2.60 9.84
C THR A 3 -9.96 3.08 8.94
N ARG A 4 -10.27 3.96 8.00
CA ARG A 4 -9.30 4.70 7.19
C ARG A 4 -9.26 6.15 7.67
N LEU A 5 -8.06 6.69 7.82
CA LEU A 5 -7.84 8.08 8.19
C LEU A 5 -6.83 8.69 7.22
N SER A 6 -7.15 9.88 6.68
CA SER A 6 -6.24 10.64 5.84
C SER A 6 -6.38 12.12 6.13
N GLY A 7 -5.29 12.85 5.95
CA GLY A 7 -5.24 14.29 6.14
C GLY A 7 -4.21 14.94 5.24
N LEU A 8 -4.45 16.20 4.90
CA LEU A 8 -3.52 17.06 4.16
C LEU A 8 -3.49 18.42 4.84
N ALA A 9 -2.29 18.96 5.02
CA ALA A 9 -2.08 20.33 5.48
C ALA A 9 -1.06 21.02 4.57
N ALA A 10 -1.32 22.27 4.23
CA ALA A 10 -0.40 23.11 3.47
C ALA A 10 -0.40 24.52 4.01
N TYR A 11 0.77 25.11 4.16
CA TYR A 11 0.96 26.48 4.63
C TYR A 11 2.07 27.16 3.84
N THR A 12 1.79 28.37 3.38
CA THR A 12 2.81 29.21 2.74
C THR A 12 3.22 30.31 3.71
N ILE A 13 4.51 30.39 4.02
CA ILE A 13 5.06 31.39 4.92
C ILE A 13 5.14 32.71 4.15
N PRO A 14 4.32 33.75 4.53
CA PRO A 14 4.35 35.05 3.87
C PRO A 14 5.74 35.68 4.00
N ARG A 15 6.18 36.44 3.02
CA ARG A 15 7.48 37.13 2.93
C ARG A 15 8.69 36.25 2.61
N LEU A 16 8.65 34.94 2.89
CA LEU A 16 9.76 34.03 2.57
C LEU A 16 9.55 33.26 1.27
N ASP A 17 8.34 33.30 0.70
CA ASP A 17 7.93 32.49 -0.45
C ASP A 17 8.26 30.99 -0.28
N VAL A 18 8.13 30.51 0.97
CA VAL A 18 8.34 29.11 1.34
C VAL A 18 6.99 28.47 1.61
N SER A 19 6.71 27.38 0.92
CA SER A 19 5.54 26.54 1.18
C SER A 19 5.96 25.25 1.88
N VAL A 20 5.21 24.88 2.92
CA VAL A 20 5.35 23.62 3.64
C VAL A 20 4.02 22.88 3.49
N SER A 21 4.07 21.63 3.09
CA SER A 21 2.88 20.78 3.05
C SER A 21 3.19 19.39 3.55
N GLY A 22 2.18 18.73 4.11
CA GLY A 22 2.29 17.37 4.59
C GLY A 22 1.01 16.60 4.31
N THR A 23 1.18 15.32 4.04
CA THR A 23 0.09 14.36 3.93
C THR A 23 0.25 13.29 5.00
N PHE A 24 -0.87 12.84 5.52
CA PHE A 24 -0.95 11.71 6.43
C PHE A 24 -1.96 10.71 5.91
N ARG A 25 -1.59 9.43 5.93
CA ARG A 25 -2.47 8.33 5.57
C ARG A 25 -2.31 7.20 6.57
N SER A 26 -3.44 6.67 7.03
CA SER A 26 -3.51 5.47 7.86
C SER A 26 -4.62 4.58 7.31
N ASP A 27 -4.22 3.58 6.53
CA ASP A 27 -5.12 2.63 5.89
C ASP A 27 -5.05 1.27 6.58
N PRO A 28 -6.17 0.57 6.74
CA PRO A 28 -6.15 -0.81 7.19
C PRO A 28 -5.43 -1.69 6.18
N GLY A 29 -4.78 -2.74 6.65
CA GLY A 29 -4.21 -3.76 5.79
C GLY A 29 -5.28 -4.43 4.92
N LEU A 30 -4.85 -5.10 3.87
CA LEU A 30 -5.74 -5.89 3.02
C LEU A 30 -6.31 -7.09 3.79
N PRO A 31 -7.56 -7.50 3.52
CA PRO A 31 -8.08 -8.74 4.06
C PRO A 31 -7.23 -9.93 3.57
N LEU A 32 -6.90 -10.81 4.49
CA LEU A 32 -6.10 -11.99 4.21
C LEU A 32 -6.98 -13.16 3.82
N ALA A 33 -6.49 -14.00 2.92
CA ALA A 33 -7.12 -15.24 2.53
C ALA A 33 -6.08 -16.37 2.52
N ALA A 34 -6.55 -17.60 2.70
CA ALA A 34 -5.76 -18.82 2.53
C ALA A 34 -6.46 -19.70 1.50
N ASN A 35 -6.19 -19.41 0.23
CA ASN A 35 -6.83 -20.11 -0.88
C ASN A 35 -6.15 -21.46 -1.12
N TYR A 36 -6.81 -22.52 -0.73
CA TYR A 36 -6.35 -23.89 -0.91
C TYR A 36 -7.05 -24.53 -2.11
N ALA A 37 -6.27 -25.05 -3.03
CA ALA A 37 -6.76 -25.78 -4.19
C ALA A 37 -6.94 -27.26 -3.84
N VAL A 38 -8.16 -27.68 -3.55
CA VAL A 38 -8.51 -29.08 -3.25
C VAL A 38 -8.67 -29.84 -4.57
N PRO A 39 -7.98 -30.98 -4.78
CA PRO A 39 -8.19 -31.80 -5.97
C PRO A 39 -9.65 -32.21 -6.13
N ALA A 40 -10.18 -32.14 -7.35
CA ALA A 40 -11.57 -32.51 -7.61
C ALA A 40 -11.90 -33.97 -7.25
N ALA A 41 -10.91 -34.85 -7.29
CA ALA A 41 -11.05 -36.24 -6.86
C ALA A 41 -11.37 -36.37 -5.37
N ASP A 42 -10.71 -35.57 -4.52
CA ASP A 42 -10.91 -35.57 -3.07
C ASP A 42 -12.30 -35.02 -2.72
N VAL A 43 -12.71 -33.95 -3.45
CA VAL A 43 -14.05 -33.38 -3.31
C VAL A 43 -15.12 -34.39 -3.73
N ALA A 44 -14.91 -35.10 -4.85
CA ALA A 44 -15.82 -36.13 -5.34
C ALA A 44 -15.97 -37.28 -4.35
N ALA A 45 -14.88 -37.71 -3.72
CA ALA A 45 -14.91 -38.75 -2.70
C ALA A 45 -15.78 -38.39 -1.50
N THR A 46 -15.74 -37.11 -1.11
CA THR A 46 -16.55 -36.61 0.04
C THR A 46 -18.02 -36.36 -0.34
N LEU A 47 -18.27 -35.84 -1.55
CA LEU A 47 -19.63 -35.49 -1.99
C LEU A 47 -20.39 -36.64 -2.63
N GLY A 48 -19.74 -37.77 -2.95
CA GLY A 48 -20.31 -38.89 -3.70
C GLY A 48 -20.60 -38.58 -5.18
N ARG A 49 -20.18 -37.40 -5.67
CA ARG A 49 -20.32 -36.98 -7.09
C ARG A 49 -19.21 -36.02 -7.49
N ALA A 50 -18.88 -36.00 -8.76
CA ALA A 50 -17.91 -35.03 -9.31
C ALA A 50 -18.43 -33.59 -9.20
N PRO A 51 -17.55 -32.58 -8.95
CA PRO A 51 -17.88 -31.17 -9.05
C PRO A 51 -18.37 -30.82 -10.46
N SER A 52 -19.30 -29.86 -10.55
CA SER A 52 -19.79 -29.37 -11.86
C SER A 52 -18.68 -28.64 -12.63
N GLY A 53 -18.71 -28.67 -13.96
CA GLY A 53 -17.81 -27.94 -14.83
C GLY A 53 -16.48 -28.60 -15.13
N SER A 54 -16.28 -29.87 -14.79
CA SER A 54 -15.03 -30.65 -15.07
C SER A 54 -13.75 -29.93 -14.64
N VAL A 55 -13.82 -29.20 -13.54
CA VAL A 55 -12.67 -28.45 -12.98
C VAL A 55 -11.66 -29.40 -12.32
N PRO A 56 -10.33 -29.21 -12.50
CA PRO A 56 -9.33 -30.07 -11.89
C PRO A 56 -9.22 -29.87 -10.38
N ASN A 57 -9.49 -28.67 -9.88
CA ASN A 57 -9.42 -28.30 -8.47
C ASN A 57 -10.59 -27.41 -8.08
N VAL A 58 -10.99 -27.49 -6.82
CA VAL A 58 -11.93 -26.57 -6.17
C VAL A 58 -11.16 -25.70 -5.20
N VAL A 59 -11.20 -24.37 -5.37
CA VAL A 59 -10.51 -23.44 -4.47
C VAL A 59 -11.42 -23.15 -3.27
N VAL A 60 -10.87 -23.37 -2.07
CA VAL A 60 -11.52 -23.09 -0.80
C VAL A 60 -10.68 -22.08 -0.03
N ASN A 61 -11.29 -21.01 0.46
CA ASN A 61 -10.62 -20.10 1.37
C ASN A 61 -10.74 -20.65 2.81
N LEU A 62 -9.61 -20.97 3.43
CA LEU A 62 -9.53 -21.52 4.78
C LEU A 62 -9.64 -20.45 5.88
N VAL A 63 -9.53 -19.17 5.52
CA VAL A 63 -9.72 -18.03 6.44
C VAL A 63 -11.08 -17.40 6.15
N ALA A 64 -11.91 -17.21 7.18
CA ALA A 64 -13.20 -16.56 6.99
C ALA A 64 -12.99 -15.11 6.48
N PRO A 65 -13.72 -14.68 5.44
CA PRO A 65 -13.54 -13.36 4.88
C PRO A 65 -13.74 -12.25 5.92
N GLY A 66 -12.73 -11.39 6.09
CA GLY A 66 -12.80 -10.28 7.03
C GLY A 66 -12.37 -10.57 8.47
N ASP A 67 -11.94 -11.79 8.79
CA ASP A 67 -11.43 -12.15 10.12
C ASP A 67 -9.99 -11.65 10.32
N GLN A 68 -9.19 -11.72 9.29
CA GLN A 68 -7.77 -11.35 9.37
C GLN A 68 -7.42 -10.27 8.35
N PHE A 69 -6.55 -9.35 8.78
CA PHE A 69 -6.05 -8.25 7.97
C PHE A 69 -4.53 -8.20 8.07
N GLY A 70 -3.90 -7.78 6.99
CA GLY A 70 -2.47 -7.49 6.95
C GLY A 70 -2.08 -6.25 7.75
N ASP A 71 -0.84 -5.81 7.60
CA ASP A 71 -0.29 -4.65 8.29
C ASP A 71 -1.06 -3.37 7.94
N ARG A 72 -1.29 -2.55 8.95
CA ARG A 72 -1.82 -1.20 8.75
C ARG A 72 -0.75 -0.32 8.10
N VAL A 73 -1.10 0.35 7.02
CA VAL A 73 -0.23 1.28 6.32
C VAL A 73 -0.36 2.66 6.98
N ASN A 74 0.70 3.09 7.68
CA ASN A 74 0.82 4.44 8.19
C ASN A 74 1.93 5.16 7.43
N GLU A 75 1.60 6.27 6.77
CA GLU A 75 2.50 7.01 5.92
C GLU A 75 2.34 8.51 6.17
N ILE A 76 3.47 9.20 6.28
CA ILE A 76 3.54 10.66 6.35
C ILE A 76 4.53 11.10 5.28
N ASP A 77 4.09 12.03 4.43
CA ASP A 77 4.96 12.70 3.47
C ASP A 77 5.04 14.18 3.80
N LEU A 78 6.21 14.76 3.61
CA LEU A 78 6.44 16.18 3.80
C LEU A 78 7.06 16.80 2.54
N ARG A 79 6.64 18.00 2.21
CA ARG A 79 7.22 18.82 1.16
C ARG A 79 7.53 20.22 1.68
N VAL A 80 8.74 20.68 1.38
CA VAL A 80 9.14 22.07 1.55
C VAL A 80 9.55 22.59 0.18
N ALA A 81 8.96 23.68 -0.27
CA ALA A 81 9.33 24.30 -1.54
C ALA A 81 9.51 25.82 -1.37
N LYS A 82 10.45 26.38 -2.12
CA LYS A 82 10.74 27.81 -2.12
C LYS A 82 10.74 28.36 -3.52
N VAL A 83 10.08 29.50 -3.69
CA VAL A 83 10.13 30.28 -4.93
C VAL A 83 11.24 31.32 -4.81
N LEU A 84 12.24 31.19 -5.68
CA LEU A 84 13.32 32.17 -5.84
C LEU A 84 12.98 33.02 -7.05
N ARG A 85 13.13 34.35 -6.93
CA ARG A 85 12.83 35.32 -7.99
C ARG A 85 14.10 36.06 -8.41
N PHE A 86 14.45 35.94 -9.66
CA PHE A 86 15.63 36.58 -10.25
C PHE A 86 15.19 37.46 -11.43
N GLY A 87 14.79 38.70 -11.16
CA GLY A 87 14.25 39.60 -12.18
C GLY A 87 12.99 39.02 -12.82
N LYS A 88 13.05 38.65 -14.11
CA LYS A 88 11.91 38.06 -14.84
C LYS A 88 11.81 36.54 -14.69
N THR A 89 12.87 35.88 -14.19
CA THR A 89 12.93 34.43 -14.02
C THR A 89 12.48 34.02 -12.62
N ARG A 90 11.73 32.94 -12.52
CA ARG A 90 11.36 32.32 -11.26
C ARG A 90 11.94 30.90 -11.21
N ALA A 91 12.52 30.53 -10.07
CA ALA A 91 12.94 29.16 -9.79
C ALA A 91 12.11 28.62 -8.61
N ASN A 92 11.45 27.52 -8.81
CA ASN A 92 10.76 26.78 -7.74
C ASN A 92 11.63 25.58 -7.36
N VAL A 93 12.19 25.62 -6.15
CA VAL A 93 13.04 24.54 -5.61
C VAL A 93 12.27 23.83 -4.52
N GLY A 94 12.14 22.53 -4.63
CA GLY A 94 11.40 21.70 -3.69
C GLY A 94 12.25 20.55 -3.13
N PHE A 95 11.97 20.24 -1.88
CA PHE A 95 12.48 19.09 -1.14
C PHE A 95 11.28 18.28 -0.65
N ASP A 96 11.19 17.05 -1.13
CA ASP A 96 10.12 16.12 -0.79
C ASP A 96 10.73 14.97 0.03
N LEU A 97 10.13 14.66 1.17
CA LEU A 97 10.48 13.53 2.02
C LEU A 97 9.27 12.60 2.08
N TYR A 98 9.41 11.43 1.50
CA TYR A 98 8.38 10.40 1.44
C TYR A 98 8.60 9.34 2.50
N ASN A 99 7.49 8.80 3.01
CA ASN A 99 7.47 7.79 4.07
C ASN A 99 8.36 8.21 5.27
N LEU A 100 8.09 9.38 5.85
CA LEU A 100 8.85 9.96 6.98
C LEU A 100 9.02 8.96 8.14
N LEU A 101 8.00 8.15 8.43
CA LEU A 101 8.01 7.15 9.48
C LEU A 101 8.89 5.94 9.15
N ASN A 102 9.33 5.82 7.90
CA ASN A 102 10.01 4.63 7.37
C ASN A 102 9.23 3.34 7.65
N SER A 103 7.91 3.42 7.48
CA SER A 103 7.02 2.25 7.65
C SER A 103 7.37 1.20 6.60
N SER A 104 7.46 -0.05 7.02
CA SER A 104 7.71 -1.21 6.16
C SER A 104 6.48 -2.11 6.03
N ALA A 105 5.28 -1.54 6.13
CA ALA A 105 4.03 -2.29 6.05
C ALA A 105 3.96 -3.10 4.75
N VAL A 106 3.50 -4.33 4.85
CA VAL A 106 3.31 -5.21 3.70
C VAL A 106 2.01 -4.83 3.00
N LEU A 107 2.13 -4.48 1.72
CA LEU A 107 1.00 -4.04 0.88
C LEU A 107 0.29 -5.21 0.19
N SER A 108 0.98 -6.33 -0.01
CA SER A 108 0.41 -7.54 -0.63
C SER A 108 1.11 -8.78 -0.11
N TYR A 109 0.31 -9.83 0.09
CA TYR A 109 0.77 -11.14 0.56
C TYR A 109 0.42 -12.22 -0.45
N ASN A 110 1.21 -13.31 -0.45
CA ASN A 110 0.81 -14.53 -1.12
C ASN A 110 -0.37 -15.18 -0.38
N GLN A 111 -1.53 -15.18 -1.01
CA GLN A 111 -2.77 -15.74 -0.45
C GLN A 111 -3.01 -17.21 -0.85
N THR A 112 -2.12 -17.81 -1.64
CA THR A 112 -2.22 -19.22 -1.99
C THR A 112 -1.68 -20.05 -0.83
N PHE A 113 -2.54 -20.89 -0.26
CA PHE A 113 -2.15 -21.81 0.79
C PHE A 113 -1.70 -23.16 0.18
N VAL A 114 -0.50 -23.56 0.54
CA VAL A 114 0.06 -24.90 0.26
C VAL A 114 0.66 -25.41 1.56
N PRO A 115 0.36 -26.64 2.01
CA PRO A 115 1.01 -27.23 3.17
C PRO A 115 2.53 -27.15 3.04
N ASN A 116 3.22 -26.62 4.03
CA ASN A 116 4.68 -26.35 4.03
C ASN A 116 5.16 -25.39 2.94
N GLY A 117 4.27 -24.57 2.39
CA GLY A 117 4.54 -23.64 1.32
C GLY A 117 4.73 -22.19 1.78
N SER A 118 4.60 -21.29 0.84
CA SER A 118 4.92 -19.86 0.95
C SER A 118 3.71 -18.97 1.31
N TRP A 119 2.70 -19.49 1.98
CA TRP A 119 1.55 -18.70 2.42
C TRP A 119 2.00 -17.55 3.32
N MET A 120 1.36 -16.38 3.18
CA MET A 120 1.68 -15.15 3.91
C MET A 120 3.06 -14.54 3.60
N GLN A 121 3.77 -15.03 2.60
CA GLN A 121 5.00 -14.36 2.17
C GLN A 121 4.67 -12.98 1.60
N PRO A 122 5.41 -11.93 1.99
CA PRO A 122 5.27 -10.60 1.42
C PRO A 122 5.59 -10.60 -0.07
N LEU A 123 4.67 -10.07 -0.89
CA LEU A 123 4.89 -9.87 -2.33
C LEU A 123 5.23 -8.42 -2.64
N LEU A 124 4.71 -7.49 -1.85
CA LEU A 124 4.95 -6.07 -2.00
C LEU A 124 5.01 -5.41 -0.63
N VAL A 125 6.02 -4.59 -0.42
CA VAL A 125 6.24 -3.82 0.81
C VAL A 125 6.19 -2.33 0.47
N LEU A 126 5.75 -1.50 1.40
CA LEU A 126 5.75 -0.05 1.23
C LEU A 126 7.17 0.45 0.92
N THR A 127 7.28 1.34 -0.04
CA THR A 127 8.56 1.94 -0.42
C THR A 127 9.25 2.56 0.80
N PRO A 128 10.53 2.26 1.05
CA PRO A 128 11.26 2.85 2.16
C PRO A 128 11.31 4.38 2.05
N ARG A 129 11.65 5.03 3.15
CA ARG A 129 11.82 6.48 3.18
C ARG A 129 12.84 6.92 2.13
N PHE A 130 12.46 7.90 1.33
CA PHE A 130 13.35 8.49 0.34
C PHE A 130 13.12 9.99 0.21
N VAL A 131 14.10 10.65 -0.36
CA VAL A 131 14.13 12.09 -0.58
C VAL A 131 14.14 12.37 -2.07
N LYS A 132 13.39 13.39 -2.49
CA LYS A 132 13.38 13.90 -3.86
C LYS A 132 13.64 15.40 -3.86
N PHE A 133 14.57 15.84 -4.70
CA PHE A 133 14.78 17.24 -5.01
C PHE A 133 14.12 17.59 -6.34
N THR A 134 13.45 18.73 -6.38
CA THR A 134 12.82 19.26 -7.59
C THR A 134 13.29 20.69 -7.83
N ALA A 135 13.57 21.03 -9.07
CA ALA A 135 13.83 22.39 -9.50
C ALA A 135 13.10 22.65 -10.81
N GLN A 136 12.32 23.72 -10.86
CA GLN A 136 11.62 24.20 -12.04
C GLN A 136 11.99 25.64 -12.29
N LEU A 137 12.33 25.97 -13.53
CA LEU A 137 12.68 27.31 -13.96
C LEU A 137 11.60 27.83 -14.92
N ASP A 138 11.08 29.01 -14.62
CA ASP A 138 10.11 29.74 -15.45
C ASP A 138 10.75 31.07 -15.86
N PHE A 139 10.82 31.36 -17.17
CA PHE A 139 11.46 32.57 -17.74
C PHE A 139 10.61 33.23 -18.81
#